data_d370dac040b1ae247a2e7fd31e47888f
#
_entry.id   d370dac040b1ae247a2e7fd31e47888f
#
_cell.length_a   1.000
_cell.length_b   1.000
_cell.length_c   1.000
_cell.angle_alpha   90.00
_cell.angle_beta   90.00
_cell.angle_gamma   90.00
#
_symmetry.space_group_name_H-M   'P 1'
#
loop_
_entity.id
_entity.type
_entity.pdbx_description
1 polymer ?
#
loop_
_entity_poly.entity_id
_entity_poly.type
_entity_poly.pdbx_seq_one_letter_code
_entity_poly.pdbx_strand_id
1 'polypeptide(L)'
;MNTDITFIIADNQDITRMGMHGYISAIFSGCRMIDVTDKKELMLALVECNDSVVILDYTLFDINGIEEFLIIEKRFPRVRWILFSNELSEDFI
;
A
#
# COMPACT_ATOMS: atom_id res chain seq x y z
N MET A 1 18.34 -12.85 8.52
CA MET A 1 18.16 -12.01 7.37
C MET A 1 17.67 -10.64 7.77
N ASN A 2 18.24 -9.66 7.21
CA ASN A 2 17.87 -8.31 7.53
C ASN A 2 16.53 -7.93 6.91
N THR A 3 15.67 -7.28 7.68
CA THR A 3 14.36 -6.90 7.22
C THR A 3 14.20 -5.37 7.32
N ASP A 4 15.02 -4.66 6.57
CA ASP A 4 14.92 -3.21 6.50
C ASP A 4 13.76 -2.77 5.59
N ILE A 5 12.93 -3.69 5.18
CA ILE A 5 11.80 -3.40 4.30
C ILE A 5 10.75 -2.62 5.07
N THR A 6 10.28 -1.54 4.49
CA THR A 6 9.15 -0.79 5.00
C THR A 6 7.96 -1.05 4.10
N PHE A 7 6.86 -1.47 4.71
CA PHE A 7 5.59 -1.63 4.00
C PHE A 7 4.67 -0.48 4.34
N ILE A 8 4.09 0.12 3.31
CA ILE A 8 3.06 1.13 3.48
C ILE A 8 1.74 0.48 3.08
N ILE A 9 0.80 0.43 4.00
CA ILE A 9 -0.49 -0.20 3.76
C ILE A 9 -1.50 0.90 3.53
N ALA A 10 -1.87 1.08 2.25
CA ALA A 10 -2.77 2.14 1.81
C ALA A 10 -4.17 1.57 1.64
N ASP A 11 -4.93 1.62 2.72
CA ASP A 11 -6.27 1.07 2.76
C ASP A 11 -7.07 1.84 3.81
N ASN A 12 -8.30 2.17 3.50
CA ASN A 12 -9.16 2.89 4.43
C ASN A 12 -10.08 1.98 5.25
N GLN A 13 -9.90 0.67 5.17
CA GLN A 13 -10.69 -0.31 5.92
C GLN A 13 -9.85 -0.95 7.02
N ASP A 14 -10.27 -0.78 8.27
CA ASP A 14 -9.52 -1.25 9.43
C ASP A 14 -9.30 -2.77 9.39
N ILE A 15 -10.33 -3.52 9.05
CA ILE A 15 -10.23 -4.98 9.02
C ILE A 15 -9.18 -5.44 8.03
N THR A 16 -9.16 -4.82 6.85
CA THR A 16 -8.19 -5.18 5.83
C THR A 16 -6.78 -4.84 6.28
N ARG A 17 -6.59 -3.66 6.88
CA ARG A 17 -5.27 -3.29 7.40
C ARG A 17 -4.79 -4.24 8.47
N MET A 18 -5.67 -4.61 9.40
CA MET A 18 -5.31 -5.56 10.46
C MET A 18 -4.92 -6.92 9.90
N GLY A 19 -5.65 -7.40 8.91
CA GLY A 19 -5.32 -8.64 8.23
C GLY A 19 -3.97 -8.58 7.54
N MET A 20 -3.69 -7.48 6.86
CA MET A 20 -2.41 -7.28 6.21
C MET A 20 -1.25 -7.25 7.20
N HIS A 21 -1.43 -6.56 8.35
CA HIS A 21 -0.42 -6.54 9.40
C HIS A 21 -0.06 -7.94 9.87
N GLY A 22 -1.08 -8.75 10.16
CA GLY A 22 -0.86 -10.11 10.62
C GLY A 22 -0.13 -10.96 9.58
N TYR A 23 -0.57 -10.85 8.36
CA TYR A 23 0.01 -11.65 7.27
C TYR A 23 1.47 -11.24 6.98
N ILE A 24 1.72 -9.96 6.88
CA ILE A 24 3.05 -9.44 6.59
C ILE A 24 4.01 -9.76 7.74
N SER A 25 3.56 -9.60 8.98
CA SER A 25 4.38 -9.88 10.15
C SER A 25 4.79 -11.35 10.22
N ALA A 26 3.92 -12.25 9.75
CA ALA A 26 4.21 -13.68 9.74
C ALA A 26 5.29 -14.03 8.73
N ILE A 27 5.35 -13.29 7.64
CA ILE A 27 6.31 -13.57 6.55
C ILE A 27 7.59 -12.77 6.72
N PHE A 28 7.49 -11.50 7.09
CA PHE A 28 8.63 -10.58 7.18
C PHE A 28 8.78 -10.08 8.61
N SER A 29 9.30 -10.95 9.45
CA SER A 29 9.53 -10.63 10.85
C SER A 29 10.46 -9.42 10.99
N GLY A 30 10.03 -8.45 11.81
CA GLY A 30 10.84 -7.28 12.08
C GLY A 30 10.75 -6.16 11.06
N CYS A 31 9.89 -6.28 10.06
CA CYS A 31 9.70 -5.22 9.09
C CYS A 31 8.93 -4.05 9.71
N ARG A 32 9.08 -2.88 9.10
CA ARG A 32 8.35 -1.69 9.50
C ARG A 32 7.07 -1.60 8.69
N MET A 33 5.97 -1.26 9.34
CA MET A 33 4.68 -1.11 8.66
C MET A 33 4.09 0.25 8.98
N ILE A 34 3.65 0.96 7.95
CA ILE A 34 3.02 2.28 8.07
C ILE A 34 1.63 2.20 7.47
N ASP A 35 0.63 2.58 8.23
CA ASP A 35 -0.74 2.64 7.72
C ASP A 35 -1.05 4.03 7.22
N VAL A 36 -1.64 4.11 6.05
CA VAL A 36 -2.12 5.38 5.50
C VAL A 36 -3.56 5.18 5.04
N THR A 37 -4.40 6.17 5.29
CA THR A 37 -5.83 6.05 4.99
C THR A 37 -6.30 7.03 3.92
N ASP A 38 -5.47 7.99 3.54
CA ASP A 38 -5.79 8.90 2.44
C ASP A 38 -4.54 9.24 1.64
N LYS A 39 -4.75 9.94 0.54
CA LYS A 39 -3.66 10.28 -0.37
C LYS A 39 -2.61 11.17 0.29
N LYS A 40 -3.03 12.09 1.13
CA LYS A 40 -2.10 13.00 1.79
C LYS A 40 -1.13 12.21 2.68
N GLU A 41 -1.67 11.30 3.48
CA GLU A 41 -0.83 10.45 4.32
C GLU A 41 0.10 9.57 3.49
N LEU A 42 -0.40 9.05 2.38
CA LEU A 42 0.40 8.24 1.48
C LEU A 42 1.58 9.05 0.93
N MET A 43 1.33 10.26 0.47
CA MET A 43 2.39 11.08 -0.10
C MET A 43 3.45 11.43 0.94
N LEU A 44 3.05 11.74 2.17
CA LEU A 44 4.00 12.01 3.23
C LEU A 44 4.85 10.78 3.55
N ALA A 45 4.23 9.61 3.59
CA ALA A 45 4.97 8.38 3.85
C ALA A 45 5.96 8.06 2.73
N LEU A 46 5.58 8.31 1.48
CA LEU A 46 6.46 8.06 0.34
C LEU A 46 7.66 9.00 0.33
N VAL A 47 7.49 10.24 0.75
CA VAL A 47 8.60 11.18 0.85
C VAL A 47 9.61 10.69 1.89
N GLU A 48 9.14 10.16 3.01
CA GLU A 48 10.02 9.64 4.05
C GLU A 48 10.65 8.29 3.67
N CYS A 49 9.88 7.43 3.01
CA CYS A 49 10.28 6.06 2.71
C CYS A 49 10.16 5.82 1.21
N ASN A 50 11.01 6.45 0.42
CA ASN A 50 10.91 6.44 -1.03
C ASN A 50 11.35 5.13 -1.69
N ASP A 51 11.73 4.14 -0.91
CA ASP A 51 12.08 2.80 -1.39
C ASP A 51 11.24 1.71 -0.74
N SER A 52 10.07 2.09 -0.23
CA SER A 52 9.17 1.17 0.44
C SER A 52 8.38 0.29 -0.55
N VAL A 53 7.68 -0.69 0.01
CA VAL A 53 6.70 -1.49 -0.72
C VAL A 53 5.32 -1.00 -0.30
N VAL A 54 4.53 -0.55 -1.24
CA VAL A 54 3.18 -0.04 -0.97
C VAL A 54 2.16 -1.08 -1.39
N ILE A 55 1.29 -1.44 -0.45
CA ILE A 55 0.15 -2.30 -0.73
C ILE A 55 -1.07 -1.40 -0.79
N LEU A 56 -1.64 -1.26 -1.96
CA LEU A 56 -2.68 -0.27 -2.25
C LEU A 56 -3.98 -0.93 -2.66
N ASP A 57 -5.04 -0.59 -1.95
CA ASP A 57 -6.40 -0.92 -2.41
C ASP A 57 -6.80 0.11 -3.44
N TYR A 58 -6.63 -0.26 -4.68
CA TYR A 58 -6.74 0.67 -5.78
C TYR A 58 -8.19 1.08 -6.07
N THR A 59 -9.17 0.33 -5.60
CA THR A 59 -10.58 0.68 -5.85
C THR A 59 -11.20 1.53 -4.74
N LEU A 60 -10.73 1.39 -3.52
CA LEU A 60 -11.34 2.06 -2.38
C LEU A 60 -10.49 3.18 -1.79
N PHE A 61 -9.21 3.20 -2.11
CA PHE A 61 -8.33 4.22 -1.56
C PHE A 61 -8.57 5.57 -2.25
N ASP A 62 -8.12 6.62 -1.60
CA ASP A 62 -8.27 8.00 -2.06
C ASP A 62 -7.33 8.32 -3.23
N ILE A 63 -7.50 7.59 -4.32
CA ILE A 63 -6.77 7.81 -5.57
C ILE A 63 -7.79 7.84 -6.70
N ASN A 64 -7.69 8.86 -7.51
CA ASN A 64 -8.67 9.17 -8.52
C ASN A 64 -8.33 8.48 -9.86
N GLY A 65 -8.38 7.14 -9.83
CA GLY A 65 -8.18 6.34 -11.03
C GLY A 65 -6.72 6.03 -11.33
N ILE A 66 -6.54 5.31 -12.42
CA ILE A 66 -5.22 4.80 -12.81
C ILE A 66 -4.27 5.93 -13.23
N GLU A 67 -4.80 7.00 -13.78
CA GLU A 67 -3.95 8.11 -14.22
C GLU A 67 -3.25 8.78 -13.05
N GLU A 68 -3.97 9.00 -11.95
CA GLU A 68 -3.37 9.58 -10.75
C GLU A 68 -2.34 8.63 -10.15
N PHE A 69 -2.62 7.34 -10.16
CA PHE A 69 -1.67 6.34 -9.70
C PHE A 69 -0.38 6.38 -10.50
N LEU A 70 -0.47 6.49 -11.84
CA LEU A 70 0.71 6.53 -12.68
C LEU A 70 1.56 7.76 -12.43
N ILE A 71 0.94 8.89 -12.12
CA ILE A 71 1.67 10.10 -11.76
C ILE A 71 2.47 9.89 -10.48
N ILE A 72 1.84 9.27 -9.48
CA ILE A 72 2.52 8.99 -8.21
C ILE A 72 3.66 8.00 -8.43
N GLU A 73 3.41 6.97 -9.22
CA GLU A 73 4.43 5.96 -9.50
C GLU A 73 5.68 6.58 -10.13
N LYS A 74 5.49 7.51 -11.04
CA LYS A 74 6.62 8.18 -11.70
C LYS A 74 7.41 9.06 -10.74
N ARG A 75 6.75 9.64 -9.76
CA ARG A 75 7.42 10.50 -8.78
C ARG A 75 8.29 9.71 -7.81
N PHE A 76 7.97 8.45 -7.60
CA PHE A 76 8.67 7.60 -6.64
C PHE A 76 9.12 6.31 -7.33
N PRO A 77 10.11 6.37 -8.23
CA PRO A 77 10.46 5.23 -9.07
C PRO A 77 11.09 4.07 -8.31
N ARG A 78 11.52 4.28 -7.07
CA ARG A 78 12.13 3.23 -6.26
C ARG A 78 11.11 2.48 -5.41
N VAL A 79 9.87 2.97 -5.37
CA VAL A 79 8.80 2.33 -4.63
C VAL A 79 8.26 1.16 -5.44
N ARG A 80 7.98 0.06 -4.76
CA ARG A 80 7.36 -1.12 -5.36
C ARG A 80 5.89 -1.13 -4.97
N TRP A 81 5.03 -1.36 -5.95
CA TRP A 81 3.59 -1.26 -5.75
C TRP A 81 2.94 -2.63 -5.90
N ILE A 82 2.11 -2.97 -4.93
CA ILE A 82 1.26 -4.14 -5.00
C ILE A 82 -0.17 -3.64 -4.96
N LEU A 83 -0.89 -3.83 -6.05
CA LEU A 83 -2.27 -3.37 -6.16
C LEU A 83 -3.21 -4.51 -5.91
N PHE A 84 -4.25 -4.25 -5.14
CA PHE A 84 -5.30 -5.24 -4.93
C PHE A 84 -6.65 -4.54 -4.89
N SER A 85 -7.71 -5.33 -5.02
CA SER A 85 -9.06 -4.83 -4.89
C SER A 85 -9.81 -5.70 -3.91
N ASN A 86 -10.51 -5.03 -2.99
CA ASN A 86 -11.35 -5.70 -2.02
C ASN A 86 -12.76 -5.91 -2.55
N GLU A 87 -13.01 -5.46 -3.76
CA GLU A 87 -14.31 -5.51 -4.37
C GLU A 87 -14.52 -6.86 -5.05
N LEU A 88 -15.60 -7.53 -4.68
CA LEU A 88 -15.99 -8.76 -5.35
C LEU A 88 -16.95 -8.41 -6.48
N SER A 89 -16.62 -8.86 -7.66
CA SER A 89 -17.43 -8.62 -8.85
C SER A 89 -17.76 -9.95 -9.52
N GLU A 90 -18.94 -10.04 -10.11
CA GLU A 90 -19.34 -11.21 -10.87
C GLU A 90 -18.42 -11.44 -12.07
N ASP A 91 -17.76 -10.40 -12.53
CA ASP A 91 -16.83 -10.50 -13.65
C ASP A 91 -15.61 -11.35 -13.37
N PHE A 92 -15.34 -11.63 -12.10
CA PHE A 92 -14.24 -12.48 -11.71
C PHE A 92 -14.58 -13.96 -11.66
N ILE A 93 -15.81 -14.29 -11.91
CA ILE A 93 -16.28 -15.66 -11.77
C ILE A 93 -16.33 -16.40 -13.13
#